data_7ce465a1e494de318509468f4597520f
#
_entry.id   7ce465a1e494de318509468f4597520f
#
_cell.length_a   1.000
_cell.length_b   1.000
_cell.length_c   1.000
_cell.angle_alpha   90.00
_cell.angle_beta   90.00
_cell.angle_gamma   90.00
#
_symmetry.space_group_name_H-M   'P 1'
#
loop_
_entity.id
_entity.type
_entity.pdbx_description
1 polymer ?
#
loop_
_entity_poly.entity_id
_entity_poly.type
_entity_poly.pdbx_seq_one_letter_code
_entity_poly.pdbx_strand_id
1 'polypeptide(L)'
;IISNLYDYVTGVEVGLGSNGRKNRGGHQMEDLVESYLKKAKLEYYKEMYLTEIEEKWQVNLSAISAEGTSTKRWDFVVKTDSCIYVIETNFYTSGGSKLNETSRSYKMIAEEAKNVKDFKFVWITDGAGWRSARRNLEETFNVLDTLYNITDMENDIFSKLFK
;
A
#
# COMPACT_ATOMS: atom_id res chain seq x y z
N ILE A 1 7.69 5.82 -12.11
CA ILE A 1 6.25 5.65 -11.82
C ILE A 1 5.68 4.56 -12.70
N ILE A 2 4.92 3.66 -12.13
CA ILE A 2 4.23 2.62 -12.88
C ILE A 2 3.12 3.28 -13.68
N SER A 3 3.15 3.11 -15.00
CA SER A 3 2.14 3.69 -15.88
C SER A 3 0.99 2.72 -16.17
N ASN A 4 1.22 1.42 -15.99
CA ASN A 4 0.19 0.40 -16.23
C ASN A 4 0.54 -0.91 -15.54
N LEU A 5 -0.39 -1.85 -15.55
CA LEU A 5 -0.22 -3.15 -14.91
C LEU A 5 0.92 -3.98 -15.52
N TYR A 6 1.14 -3.86 -16.83
CA TYR A 6 2.21 -4.59 -17.49
C TYR A 6 3.57 -4.22 -16.91
N ASP A 7 3.84 -2.93 -16.76
CA ASP A 7 5.07 -2.43 -16.16
C ASP A 7 5.22 -2.91 -14.73
N TYR A 8 4.15 -2.92 -13.97
CA TYR A 8 4.13 -3.40 -12.59
C TYR A 8 4.52 -4.87 -12.51
N VAL A 9 3.86 -5.72 -13.29
CA VAL A 9 4.11 -7.18 -13.28
C VAL A 9 5.53 -7.48 -13.73
N THR A 10 6.02 -6.79 -14.77
CA THR A 10 7.39 -6.96 -15.25
C THR A 10 8.39 -6.58 -14.17
N GLY A 11 8.16 -5.49 -13.45
CA GLY A 11 9.00 -5.08 -12.34
C GLY A 11 9.06 -6.12 -11.23
N VAL A 12 7.93 -6.71 -10.90
CA VAL A 12 7.85 -7.80 -9.91
C VAL A 12 8.67 -9.00 -10.37
N GLU A 13 8.52 -9.42 -11.61
CA GLU A 13 9.24 -10.57 -12.17
C GLU A 13 10.74 -10.35 -12.19
N VAL A 14 11.18 -9.21 -12.66
CA VAL A 14 12.61 -8.87 -12.74
C VAL A 14 13.23 -8.84 -11.35
N GLY A 15 12.50 -8.32 -10.37
CA GLY A 15 12.98 -8.22 -9.00
C GLY A 15 13.18 -9.53 -8.27
N LEU A 16 12.67 -10.65 -8.80
CA LEU A 16 12.78 -11.95 -8.14
C LEU A 16 14.22 -12.44 -7.98
N GLY A 17 15.12 -12.01 -8.86
CA GLY A 17 16.54 -12.36 -8.75
C GLY A 17 17.29 -11.57 -7.68
N SER A 18 16.73 -10.51 -7.16
CA SER A 18 17.36 -9.66 -6.16
C SER A 18 17.40 -10.36 -4.80
N ASN A 19 18.55 -10.35 -4.13
CA ASN A 19 18.67 -10.88 -2.78
C ASN A 19 17.75 -10.14 -1.80
N GLY A 20 17.56 -8.85 -2.01
CA GLY A 20 16.66 -8.06 -1.19
C GLY A 20 15.23 -8.55 -1.27
N ARG A 21 14.76 -8.96 -2.46
CA ARG A 21 13.40 -9.46 -2.64
C ARG A 21 13.21 -10.89 -2.19
N LYS A 22 14.21 -11.75 -2.37
CA LYS A 22 14.12 -13.17 -2.00
C LYS A 22 13.77 -13.38 -0.53
N ASN A 23 14.22 -12.50 0.33
CA ASN A 23 14.10 -12.65 1.77
C ASN A 23 13.02 -11.75 2.37
N ARG A 24 12.19 -11.12 1.53
CA ARG A 24 11.13 -10.26 2.04
C ARG A 24 9.92 -11.10 2.46
N GLY A 25 9.39 -10.79 3.64
CA GLY A 25 8.16 -11.34 4.16
C GLY A 25 7.70 -10.42 5.28
N GLY A 26 6.49 -10.57 5.77
CA GLY A 26 5.90 -9.85 6.89
C GLY A 26 6.60 -8.56 7.30
N HIS A 27 7.25 -8.61 8.46
CA HIS A 27 7.92 -7.44 9.04
C HIS A 27 9.08 -6.91 8.21
N GLN A 28 9.71 -7.73 7.37
CA GLN A 28 10.82 -7.26 6.54
C GLN A 28 10.33 -6.26 5.50
N MET A 29 9.13 -6.45 4.96
CA MET A 29 8.54 -5.48 4.03
C MET A 29 8.20 -4.17 4.73
N GLU A 30 7.65 -4.24 5.92
CA GLU A 30 7.38 -3.05 6.73
C GLU A 30 8.67 -2.30 7.04
N ASP A 31 9.71 -3.01 7.43
CA ASP A 31 11.02 -2.40 7.72
C ASP A 31 11.60 -1.71 6.49
N LEU A 32 11.44 -2.34 5.33
CA LEU A 32 11.91 -1.76 4.08
C LEU A 32 11.15 -0.47 3.75
N VAL A 33 9.83 -0.50 3.83
CA VAL A 33 8.99 0.67 3.59
C VAL A 33 9.38 1.80 4.55
N GLU A 34 9.53 1.45 5.83
CA GLU A 34 9.94 2.44 6.83
C GLU A 34 11.27 3.10 6.48
N SER A 35 12.24 2.31 5.99
CA SER A 35 13.54 2.85 5.59
C SER A 35 13.42 3.90 4.48
N TYR A 36 12.50 3.68 3.54
CA TYR A 36 12.26 4.65 2.47
C TYR A 36 11.49 5.88 2.96
N LEU A 37 10.59 5.71 3.92
CA LEU A 37 9.92 6.86 4.55
C LEU A 37 10.93 7.76 5.27
N LYS A 38 11.85 7.15 6.01
CA LYS A 38 12.94 7.88 6.68
C LYS A 38 13.86 8.58 5.68
N LYS A 39 14.22 7.91 4.61
CA LYS A 39 15.07 8.47 3.56
C LYS A 39 14.42 9.69 2.91
N ALA A 40 13.11 9.65 2.73
CA ALA A 40 12.35 10.77 2.18
C ALA A 40 12.09 11.88 3.22
N LYS A 41 12.53 11.69 4.46
CA LYS A 41 12.40 12.66 5.57
C LYS A 41 10.95 13.02 5.85
N LEU A 42 10.07 12.02 5.77
CA LEU A 42 8.64 12.19 6.02
C LEU A 42 8.32 11.95 7.49
N GLU A 43 7.38 12.73 8.01
CA GLU A 43 6.78 12.43 9.30
C GLU A 43 5.74 11.34 9.10
N TYR A 44 5.87 10.24 9.82
CA TYR A 44 4.98 9.10 9.67
C TYR A 44 4.66 8.47 11.04
N TYR A 45 3.57 7.70 11.05
CA TYR A 45 3.09 6.97 12.22
C TYR A 45 2.95 5.50 11.84
N LYS A 46 3.24 4.60 12.77
CA LYS A 46 3.15 3.15 12.56
C LYS A 46 1.94 2.59 13.30
N GLU A 47 1.31 1.60 12.66
CA GLU A 47 0.27 0.80 13.30
C GLU A 47 -0.86 1.64 13.89
N MET A 48 -1.29 2.63 13.17
CA MET A 48 -2.29 3.58 13.61
C MET A 48 -3.70 3.11 13.27
N TYR A 49 -4.59 3.12 14.27
CA TYR A 49 -5.99 2.74 14.06
C TYR A 49 -6.76 3.87 13.36
N LEU A 50 -7.79 3.46 12.63
CA LEU A 50 -8.69 4.38 11.94
C LEU A 50 -9.27 5.42 12.92
N THR A 51 -9.70 4.96 14.09
CA THR A 51 -10.28 5.83 15.13
C THR A 51 -9.27 6.84 15.68
N GLU A 52 -8.00 6.45 15.75
CA GLU A 52 -6.93 7.37 16.16
C GLU A 52 -6.72 8.49 15.14
N ILE A 53 -6.81 8.14 13.85
CA ILE A 53 -6.72 9.12 12.75
C ILE A 53 -7.86 10.13 12.85
N GLU A 54 -9.08 9.63 13.03
CA GLU A 54 -10.27 10.49 13.15
C GLU A 54 -10.13 11.47 14.32
N GLU A 55 -9.68 10.96 15.45
CA GLU A 55 -9.52 11.78 16.66
C GLU A 55 -8.39 12.82 16.50
N LYS A 56 -7.24 12.36 15.98
CA LYS A 56 -6.04 13.21 15.89
C LYS A 56 -6.22 14.38 14.92
N TRP A 57 -6.85 14.14 13.78
CA TRP A 57 -6.96 15.16 12.73
C TRP A 57 -8.39 15.62 12.46
N GLN A 58 -9.33 15.23 13.32
CA GLN A 58 -10.73 15.66 13.23
C GLN A 58 -11.32 15.42 11.84
N VAL A 59 -11.14 14.21 11.33
CA VAL A 59 -11.62 13.78 10.01
C VAL A 59 -12.65 12.68 10.18
N ASN A 60 -13.66 12.68 9.32
CA ASN A 60 -14.69 11.65 9.31
C ASN A 60 -14.33 10.55 8.32
N LEU A 61 -14.02 9.37 8.81
CA LEU A 61 -13.66 8.20 8.01
C LEU A 61 -14.77 7.14 7.98
N SER A 62 -16.01 7.53 8.26
CA SER A 62 -17.14 6.59 8.26
C SER A 62 -17.39 5.94 6.90
N ALA A 63 -16.90 6.55 5.80
CA ALA A 63 -16.99 5.95 4.47
C ALA A 63 -16.10 4.73 4.30
N ILE A 64 -15.10 4.55 5.18
CA ILE A 64 -14.22 3.39 5.15
C ILE A 64 -14.84 2.29 6.02
N SER A 65 -15.51 1.35 5.39
CA SER A 65 -16.26 0.31 6.12
C SER A 65 -15.38 -0.82 6.64
N ALA A 66 -14.36 -1.19 5.91
CA ALA A 66 -13.32 -2.15 6.28
C ALA A 66 -13.71 -3.18 7.35
N GLU A 67 -14.81 -3.89 7.16
CA GLU A 67 -15.28 -4.99 8.03
C GLU A 67 -15.12 -4.73 9.54
N GLY A 68 -15.85 -3.78 10.10
CA GLY A 68 -15.73 -3.41 11.49
C GLY A 68 -14.67 -2.33 11.69
N THR A 69 -14.94 -1.20 11.17
CA THR A 69 -14.08 -0.03 11.03
C THR A 69 -13.28 0.36 12.25
N SER A 70 -13.83 0.13 13.45
CA SER A 70 -13.17 0.50 14.70
C SER A 70 -11.86 -0.27 14.94
N THR A 71 -11.67 -1.40 14.26
CA THR A 71 -10.51 -2.25 14.47
C THR A 71 -9.49 -2.14 13.32
N LYS A 72 -9.79 -1.38 12.26
CA LYS A 72 -8.86 -1.23 11.14
C LYS A 72 -7.60 -0.50 11.60
N ARG A 73 -6.46 -1.16 11.46
CA ARG A 73 -5.15 -0.61 11.79
C ARG A 73 -4.32 -0.54 10.50
N TRP A 74 -3.72 0.60 10.27
CA TRP A 74 -2.89 0.84 9.09
C TRP A 74 -1.42 0.62 9.43
N ASP A 75 -0.67 0.01 8.51
CA ASP A 75 0.76 -0.23 8.73
C ASP A 75 1.51 1.09 8.91
N PHE A 76 1.21 2.07 8.07
CA PHE A 76 1.79 3.40 8.18
C PHE A 76 0.76 4.47 7.84
N VAL A 77 0.95 5.65 8.41
CA VAL A 77 0.18 6.84 8.08
C VAL A 77 1.16 7.99 7.87
N VAL A 78 1.03 8.70 6.76
CA VAL A 78 1.80 9.92 6.48
C VAL A 78 0.83 11.07 6.41
N LYS A 79 1.10 12.13 7.17
CA LYS A 79 0.29 13.34 7.16
C LYS A 79 1.10 14.49 6.58
N THR A 80 0.62 15.04 5.48
CA THR A 80 1.17 16.25 4.89
C THR A 80 0.25 17.43 5.21
N ASP A 81 0.62 18.63 4.79
CA ASP A 81 -0.22 19.81 5.00
C ASP A 81 -1.59 19.66 4.32
N SER A 82 -1.64 18.92 3.22
CA SER A 82 -2.85 18.84 2.38
C SER A 82 -3.58 17.50 2.43
N CYS A 83 -2.96 16.43 2.94
CA CYS A 83 -3.55 15.10 2.79
C CYS A 83 -3.11 14.13 3.88
N ILE A 84 -3.99 13.17 4.17
CA ILE A 84 -3.68 12.00 5.01
C ILE A 84 -3.49 10.81 4.07
N TYR A 85 -2.35 10.15 4.15
CA TYR A 85 -2.06 8.95 3.39
C TYR A 85 -2.02 7.76 4.34
N VAL A 86 -2.84 6.75 4.09
CA VAL A 86 -2.82 5.49 4.84
C VAL A 86 -2.18 4.42 3.96
N ILE A 87 -1.25 3.67 4.52
CA ILE A 87 -0.38 2.77 3.75
C ILE A 87 -0.51 1.36 4.30
N GLU A 88 -0.78 0.41 3.40
CA GLU A 88 -0.70 -1.01 3.68
C GLU A 88 0.45 -1.62 2.91
N THR A 89 1.15 -2.56 3.53
CA THR A 89 2.31 -3.21 2.93
C THR A 89 2.20 -4.72 3.04
N ASN A 90 2.61 -5.43 2.02
CA ASN A 90 2.75 -6.87 2.08
C ASN A 90 3.70 -7.40 1.02
N PHE A 91 4.18 -8.63 1.24
CA PHE A 91 5.05 -9.33 0.31
C PHE A 91 4.62 -10.80 0.26
N TYR A 92 4.33 -11.29 -0.92
CA TYR A 92 3.88 -12.67 -1.11
C TYR A 92 4.88 -13.46 -1.93
N THR A 93 5.50 -14.46 -1.30
CA THR A 93 6.46 -15.33 -1.98
C THR A 93 5.79 -16.39 -2.83
N SER A 94 4.57 -16.80 -2.47
CA SER A 94 3.81 -17.83 -3.16
C SER A 94 2.35 -17.42 -3.31
N GLY A 95 1.66 -18.07 -4.24
CA GLY A 95 0.24 -17.85 -4.45
C GLY A 95 -0.63 -18.45 -3.34
N GLY A 96 -1.93 -18.24 -3.45
CA GLY A 96 -2.90 -18.75 -2.50
C GLY A 96 -4.11 -17.85 -2.37
N SER A 97 -5.10 -18.30 -1.60
CA SER A 97 -6.34 -17.56 -1.42
C SER A 97 -6.15 -16.19 -0.74
N LYS A 98 -5.13 -16.07 0.09
CA LYS A 98 -4.87 -14.85 0.83
C LYS A 98 -4.60 -13.64 -0.07
N LEU A 99 -3.90 -13.83 -1.19
CA LEU A 99 -3.67 -12.75 -2.15
C LEU A 99 -4.99 -12.25 -2.74
N ASN A 100 -5.86 -13.17 -3.08
CA ASN A 100 -7.15 -12.84 -3.66
C ASN A 100 -8.05 -12.10 -2.67
N GLU A 101 -8.04 -12.53 -1.42
CA GLU A 101 -8.78 -11.89 -0.35
C GLU A 101 -8.25 -10.47 -0.09
N THR A 102 -6.94 -10.32 0.00
CA THR A 102 -6.29 -9.02 0.20
C THR A 102 -6.61 -8.07 -0.94
N SER A 103 -6.47 -8.52 -2.17
CA SER A 103 -6.74 -7.74 -3.37
C SER A 103 -8.18 -7.22 -3.38
N ARG A 104 -9.13 -8.11 -3.05
CA ARG A 104 -10.55 -7.76 -3.01
C ARG A 104 -10.84 -6.73 -1.91
N SER A 105 -10.28 -6.95 -0.72
CA SER A 105 -10.45 -6.04 0.41
C SER A 105 -9.88 -4.65 0.10
N TYR A 106 -8.69 -4.61 -0.50
CA TYR A 106 -8.02 -3.33 -0.80
C TYR A 106 -8.66 -2.60 -1.98
N LYS A 107 -9.24 -3.33 -2.92
CA LYS A 107 -10.04 -2.73 -3.97
C LYS A 107 -11.23 -1.97 -3.39
N MET A 108 -11.90 -2.60 -2.42
CA MET A 108 -13.03 -1.96 -1.72
C MET A 108 -12.59 -0.71 -0.96
N ILE A 109 -11.50 -0.80 -0.22
CA ILE A 109 -10.94 0.35 0.51
C ILE A 109 -10.58 1.48 -0.47
N ALA A 110 -9.99 1.15 -1.61
CA ALA A 110 -9.63 2.12 -2.63
C ALA A 110 -10.86 2.89 -3.15
N GLU A 111 -11.95 2.18 -3.39
CA GLU A 111 -13.20 2.79 -3.84
C GLU A 111 -13.81 3.67 -2.75
N GLU A 112 -13.82 3.19 -1.51
CA GLU A 112 -14.36 3.93 -0.38
C GLU A 112 -13.53 5.19 -0.06
N ALA A 113 -12.23 5.10 -0.17
CA ALA A 113 -11.32 6.23 0.09
C ALA A 113 -11.56 7.42 -0.84
N LYS A 114 -12.06 7.17 -2.05
CA LYS A 114 -12.39 8.24 -3.00
C LYS A 114 -13.51 9.16 -2.50
N ASN A 115 -14.29 8.68 -1.54
CA ASN A 115 -15.39 9.46 -0.95
C ASN A 115 -14.93 10.32 0.24
N VAL A 116 -13.66 10.27 0.60
CA VAL A 116 -13.09 11.05 1.70
C VAL A 116 -12.13 12.09 1.14
N LYS A 117 -12.44 13.35 1.42
CA LYS A 117 -11.62 14.47 0.96
C LYS A 117 -10.26 14.46 1.66
N ASP A 118 -9.20 14.74 0.91
CA ASP A 118 -7.84 14.87 1.44
C ASP A 118 -7.37 13.61 2.19
N PHE A 119 -7.78 12.46 1.69
CA PHE A 119 -7.44 11.15 2.23
C PHE A 119 -7.14 10.21 1.07
N LYS A 120 -6.00 9.52 1.15
CA LYS A 120 -5.58 8.57 0.11
C LYS A 120 -5.11 7.27 0.69
N PHE A 121 -5.51 6.17 0.04
CA PHE A 121 -5.02 4.84 0.35
C PHE A 121 -3.85 4.52 -0.58
N VAL A 122 -2.75 4.04 0.00
CA VAL A 122 -1.54 3.62 -0.72
C VAL A 122 -1.27 2.16 -0.40
N TRP A 123 -1.06 1.35 -1.43
CA TRP A 123 -0.74 -0.05 -1.25
C TRP A 123 0.63 -0.34 -1.85
N ILE A 124 1.53 -0.89 -1.01
CA ILE A 124 2.87 -1.27 -1.44
C ILE A 124 2.97 -2.78 -1.31
N THR A 125 3.09 -3.46 -2.44
CA THR A 125 3.14 -4.91 -2.47
C THR A 125 4.14 -5.41 -3.51
N ASP A 126 4.68 -6.59 -3.28
CA ASP A 126 5.63 -7.23 -4.19
C ASP A 126 5.62 -8.74 -3.94
N GLY A 127 6.41 -9.46 -4.72
CA GLY A 127 6.61 -10.88 -4.54
C GLY A 127 6.09 -11.73 -5.68
N ALA A 128 6.71 -12.89 -5.88
CA ALA A 128 6.41 -13.83 -6.96
C ALA A 128 4.99 -14.38 -6.88
N GLY A 129 4.38 -14.38 -5.68
CA GLY A 129 3.02 -14.88 -5.49
C GLY A 129 1.99 -14.21 -6.39
N TRP A 130 2.22 -12.96 -6.75
CA TRP A 130 1.29 -12.21 -7.60
C TRP A 130 1.16 -12.76 -9.02
N ARG A 131 2.09 -13.60 -9.46
CA ARG A 131 1.98 -14.25 -10.78
C ARG A 131 0.72 -15.09 -10.88
N SER A 132 0.35 -15.79 -9.80
CA SER A 132 -0.84 -16.63 -9.77
C SER A 132 -2.14 -15.86 -9.54
N ALA A 133 -2.05 -14.62 -9.06
CA ALA A 133 -3.20 -13.78 -8.75
C ALA A 133 -3.24 -12.51 -9.63
N ARG A 134 -2.67 -12.59 -10.80
CA ARG A 134 -2.52 -11.45 -11.73
C ARG A 134 -3.83 -10.73 -12.00
N ARG A 135 -4.90 -11.50 -12.24
CA ARG A 135 -6.21 -10.93 -12.57
C ARG A 135 -6.78 -10.07 -11.44
N ASN A 136 -6.66 -10.57 -10.21
CA ASN A 136 -7.14 -9.82 -9.05
C ASN A 136 -6.31 -8.56 -8.80
N LEU A 137 -5.01 -8.64 -9.02
CA LEU A 137 -4.13 -7.48 -8.92
C LEU A 137 -4.49 -6.44 -9.98
N GLU A 138 -4.81 -6.88 -11.20
CA GLU A 138 -5.23 -6.02 -12.28
C GLU A 138 -6.52 -5.27 -11.94
N GLU A 139 -7.50 -5.95 -11.39
CA GLU A 139 -8.76 -5.32 -10.98
C GLU A 139 -8.52 -4.22 -9.94
N THR A 140 -7.63 -4.47 -8.99
CA THR A 140 -7.27 -3.47 -7.98
C THR A 140 -6.48 -2.32 -8.61
N PHE A 141 -5.55 -2.62 -9.48
CA PHE A 141 -4.74 -1.61 -10.17
C PHE A 141 -5.60 -0.63 -10.96
N ASN A 142 -6.70 -1.10 -11.53
CA ASN A 142 -7.60 -0.27 -12.32
C ASN A 142 -8.38 0.75 -11.47
N VAL A 143 -8.52 0.53 -10.18
CA VAL A 143 -9.24 1.45 -9.27
C VAL A 143 -8.32 2.14 -8.27
N LEU A 144 -7.09 1.68 -8.12
CA LEU A 144 -6.13 2.24 -7.18
C LEU A 144 -4.84 2.63 -7.92
N ASP A 145 -4.69 3.90 -8.21
CA ASP A 145 -3.51 4.42 -8.92
C ASP A 145 -2.28 4.56 -8.02
N THR A 146 -2.42 4.38 -6.71
CA THR A 146 -1.32 4.44 -5.74
C THR A 146 -0.92 3.04 -5.26
N LEU A 147 -0.78 2.13 -6.20
CA LEU A 147 -0.28 0.77 -6.01
C LEU A 147 1.16 0.70 -6.49
N TYR A 148 2.08 0.37 -5.60
CA TYR A 148 3.52 0.41 -5.88
C TYR A 148 4.22 -0.86 -5.44
N ASN A 149 5.43 -1.08 -5.97
CA ASN A 149 6.30 -2.18 -5.59
C ASN A 149 7.66 -1.66 -5.09
N ILE A 150 8.57 -2.59 -4.80
CA ILE A 150 9.90 -2.25 -4.28
C ILE A 150 10.68 -1.40 -5.28
N THR A 151 10.60 -1.73 -6.57
CA THR A 151 11.28 -0.95 -7.62
C THR A 151 10.82 0.49 -7.64
N ASP A 152 9.54 0.74 -7.41
CA ASP A 152 9.02 2.12 -7.34
C ASP A 152 9.64 2.90 -6.18
N MET A 153 9.80 2.25 -5.03
CA MET A 153 10.46 2.87 -3.88
C MET A 153 11.93 3.15 -4.18
N GLU A 154 12.61 2.22 -4.85
CA GLU A 154 13.99 2.42 -5.30
C GLU A 154 14.12 3.60 -6.26
N ASN A 155 13.07 3.86 -7.04
CA ASN A 155 12.99 4.98 -7.97
C ASN A 155 12.39 6.25 -7.34
N ASP A 156 12.40 6.32 -6.03
CA ASP A 156 12.07 7.53 -5.25
C ASP A 156 10.61 7.99 -5.39
N ILE A 157 9.68 7.03 -5.46
CA ILE A 157 8.26 7.38 -5.56
C ILE A 157 7.77 8.18 -4.35
N PHE A 158 8.33 7.95 -3.17
CA PHE A 158 7.85 8.61 -1.95
C PHE A 158 8.08 10.13 -1.99
N SER A 159 9.16 10.60 -2.61
CA SER A 159 9.40 12.03 -2.77
C SER A 159 8.41 12.69 -3.72
N LYS A 160 7.80 11.92 -4.60
CA LYS A 160 6.83 12.41 -5.60
C LYS A 160 5.39 12.28 -5.11
N LEU A 161 5.11 11.24 -4.34
CA LEU A 161 3.75 10.89 -3.90
C LEU A 161 3.25 11.78 -2.78
N PHE A 162 4.04 11.98 -1.75
CA PHE A 162 3.61 12.67 -0.54
C PHE A 162 3.83 14.19 -0.66
N LYS A 163 2.73 14.88 -0.87
CA LYS A 163 2.73 16.34 -1.03
C LYS A 163 1.70 17.03 -0.16
#